data_661d46b2e6da0f9fdf6ddec8ddebc027
#
_entry.id   661d46b2e6da0f9fdf6ddec8ddebc027
#
_cell.length_a   1.000
_cell.length_b   1.000
_cell.length_c   1.000
_cell.angle_alpha   90.00
_cell.angle_beta   90.00
_cell.angle_gamma   90.00
#
_symmetry.space_group_name_H-M   'P 1'
#
loop_
_entity.id
_entity.type
_entity.pdbx_description
1 polymer ?
#
loop_
_entity_poly.entity_id
_entity_poly.type
_entity_poly.pdbx_seq_one_letter_code
_entity_poly.pdbx_strand_id
1 'polypeptide(L)'
;MRMVIIYKIALLLLIYTLMGYIIQIPYRGMKERKENAMTDKVPDKEICGCCEKTTARTEEERKKLIHRLNRIEGQIRGIRGMVEKDAYCADILMQSAAVNAAVNAFNKELLAHHIKGCVARDIREGKDEVIDELVVTLQKLMK
;
A
#
# COMPACT_ATOMS: atom_id res chain seq x y z
N MET A 1 31.11 -13.37 24.59
CA MET A 1 30.56 -13.17 23.23
C MET A 1 29.17 -13.76 22.98
N ARG A 2 28.75 -14.86 23.58
CA ARG A 2 27.41 -15.46 23.36
C ARG A 2 26.23 -14.65 23.94
N MET A 3 26.38 -13.96 25.05
CA MET A 3 25.31 -13.18 25.67
C MET A 3 24.84 -11.96 24.86
N VAL A 4 25.75 -11.30 24.15
CA VAL A 4 25.43 -10.10 23.33
C VAL A 4 24.55 -10.48 22.11
N ILE A 5 24.75 -11.67 21.57
CA ILE A 5 23.96 -12.17 20.41
C ILE A 5 22.53 -12.50 20.85
N ILE A 6 22.36 -13.10 22.02
CA ILE A 6 21.04 -13.46 22.59
C ILE A 6 20.23 -12.18 22.88
N TYR A 7 20.88 -11.12 23.40
CA TYR A 7 20.23 -9.84 23.66
C TYR A 7 19.79 -9.13 22.37
N LYS A 8 20.61 -9.18 21.32
CA LYS A 8 20.23 -8.62 20.01
C LYS A 8 19.08 -9.36 19.33
N ILE A 9 19.04 -10.68 19.47
CA ILE A 9 17.94 -11.50 18.92
C ILE A 9 16.65 -11.26 19.72
N ALA A 10 16.73 -11.17 21.05
CA ALA A 10 15.58 -10.86 21.89
C ALA A 10 15.04 -9.45 21.62
N LEU A 11 15.92 -8.46 21.41
CA LEU A 11 15.52 -7.08 21.06
C LEU A 11 14.86 -7.02 19.66
N LEU A 12 15.37 -7.77 18.68
CA LEU A 12 14.78 -7.88 17.35
C LEU A 12 13.40 -8.55 17.39
N LEU A 13 13.23 -9.60 18.18
CA LEU A 13 11.93 -10.27 18.38
C LEU A 13 10.93 -9.35 19.09
N LEU A 14 11.40 -8.56 20.07
CA LEU A 14 10.55 -7.58 20.78
C LEU A 14 10.11 -6.44 19.85
N ILE A 15 10.99 -5.98 18.96
CA ILE A 15 10.65 -4.99 17.93
C ILE A 15 9.66 -5.57 16.93
N TYR A 16 9.84 -6.85 16.54
CA TYR A 16 8.93 -7.52 15.60
C TYR A 16 7.54 -7.75 16.19
N THR A 17 7.46 -8.12 17.49
CA THR A 17 6.17 -8.28 18.18
C THR A 17 5.50 -6.93 18.46
N LEU A 18 6.26 -5.87 18.79
CA LEU A 18 5.75 -4.51 18.92
C LEU A 18 5.27 -3.93 17.59
N MET A 19 5.98 -4.17 16.49
CA MET A 19 5.49 -3.78 15.14
C MET A 19 4.21 -4.53 14.75
N GLY A 20 4.06 -5.81 15.12
CA GLY A 20 2.82 -6.57 14.92
C GLY A 20 1.67 -6.05 15.79
N TYR A 21 1.95 -5.55 16.99
CA TYR A 21 0.94 -5.02 17.91
C TYR A 21 0.49 -3.60 17.54
N ILE A 22 1.37 -2.77 16.98
CA ILE A 22 1.03 -1.41 16.50
C ILE A 22 0.06 -1.45 15.31
N ILE A 23 0.03 -2.55 14.54
CA ILE A 23 -0.92 -2.74 13.44
C ILE A 23 -2.36 -3.00 13.96
N GLN A 24 -2.52 -3.35 15.23
CA GLN A 24 -3.81 -3.71 15.85
C GLN A 24 -4.39 -2.68 16.83
N ILE A 25 -3.83 -1.47 16.94
CA ILE A 25 -4.47 -0.44 17.78
C ILE A 25 -5.79 -0.04 17.10
N PRO A 26 -6.96 -0.42 17.64
CA PRO A 26 -8.22 0.10 17.14
C PRO A 26 -8.25 1.59 17.45
N TYR A 27 -8.42 2.40 16.45
CA TYR A 27 -8.71 3.83 16.57
C TYR A 27 -10.03 4.01 17.32
N ARG A 28 -9.96 3.96 18.66
CA ARG A 28 -11.09 4.20 19.55
C ARG A 28 -11.16 5.70 19.80
N GLY A 29 -11.99 6.38 19.00
CA GLY A 29 -12.28 7.78 19.32
C GLY A 29 -12.57 8.74 18.18
N MET A 30 -12.94 8.27 17.00
CA MET A 30 -13.54 9.18 16.00
C MET A 30 -15.03 8.93 15.93
N LYS A 31 -15.83 9.85 16.54
CA LYS A 31 -17.25 10.01 16.27
C LYS A 31 -17.46 10.04 14.77
N GLU A 32 -18.33 9.16 14.29
CA GLU A 32 -18.88 9.18 12.92
C GLU A 32 -19.39 10.60 12.62
N ARG A 33 -18.62 11.33 11.84
CA ARG A 33 -19.11 12.52 11.18
C ARG A 33 -19.87 12.00 9.97
N LYS A 34 -21.20 12.17 10.00
CA LYS A 34 -22.10 11.83 8.89
C LYS A 34 -21.46 12.24 7.57
N GLU A 35 -21.29 11.27 6.69
CA GLU A 35 -20.92 11.48 5.31
C GLU A 35 -21.96 12.39 4.67
N ASN A 36 -21.60 13.66 4.49
CA ASN A 36 -22.19 14.43 3.42
C ASN A 36 -21.56 13.85 2.14
N ALA A 37 -22.40 13.16 1.41
CA ALA A 37 -22.11 12.65 0.09
C ALA A 37 -21.67 13.81 -0.81
N MET A 38 -20.39 14.03 -0.90
CA MET A 38 -19.77 14.79 -1.96
C MET A 38 -19.65 13.83 -3.14
N THR A 39 -20.73 13.79 -3.92
CA THR A 39 -20.73 13.17 -5.24
C THR A 39 -19.89 14.04 -6.16
N ASP A 40 -18.59 14.02 -5.98
CA ASP A 40 -17.69 14.43 -7.02
C ASP A 40 -17.72 13.33 -8.09
N LYS A 41 -18.59 13.57 -9.10
CA LYS A 41 -18.45 12.96 -10.40
C LYS A 41 -17.03 13.26 -10.85
N VAL A 42 -16.15 12.26 -10.75
CA VAL A 42 -14.90 12.26 -11.49
C VAL A 42 -15.28 12.40 -12.96
N PRO A 43 -14.90 13.48 -13.65
CA PRO A 43 -15.21 13.62 -15.05
C PRO A 43 -14.56 12.46 -15.79
N ASP A 44 -15.40 11.66 -16.49
CA ASP A 44 -14.95 10.71 -17.47
C ASP A 44 -14.03 11.41 -18.47
N LYS A 45 -12.83 10.84 -18.68
CA LYS A 45 -11.91 11.14 -19.77
C LYS A 45 -11.09 12.44 -19.72
N GLU A 46 -9.96 12.37 -19.02
CA GLU A 46 -8.69 12.65 -19.68
C GLU A 46 -7.68 11.58 -19.26
N ILE A 47 -7.87 10.36 -19.78
CA ILE A 47 -6.87 9.30 -19.71
C ILE A 47 -5.75 9.75 -20.63
N CYS A 48 -4.57 10.07 -20.05
CA CYS A 48 -3.37 10.29 -20.84
C CYS A 48 -3.25 9.13 -21.86
N GLY A 49 -3.01 9.43 -23.13
CA GLY A 49 -3.00 8.45 -24.25
C GLY A 49 -1.94 7.33 -24.14
N CYS A 50 -1.38 7.11 -22.95
CA CYS A 50 -0.43 6.03 -22.66
C CYS A 50 -1.06 4.79 -21.99
N CYS A 51 -2.40 4.75 -21.78
CA CYS A 51 -3.06 3.69 -21.02
C CYS A 51 -4.19 3.00 -21.79
N GLU A 52 -3.90 2.49 -22.99
CA GLU A 52 -4.85 1.61 -23.70
C GLU A 52 -4.94 0.20 -23.09
N LYS A 53 -3.95 -0.21 -22.27
CA LYS A 53 -3.94 -1.52 -21.62
C LYS A 53 -4.81 -1.53 -20.37
N THR A 54 -5.95 -2.21 -20.42
CA THR A 54 -6.82 -2.44 -19.27
C THR A 54 -6.60 -3.84 -18.70
N THR A 55 -6.80 -3.99 -17.39
CA THR A 55 -6.71 -5.29 -16.71
C THR A 55 -8.10 -5.70 -16.23
N ALA A 56 -8.60 -6.86 -16.74
CA ALA A 56 -9.80 -7.47 -16.19
C ALA A 56 -9.49 -8.02 -14.79
N ARG A 57 -10.26 -7.59 -13.78
CA ARG A 57 -10.19 -8.08 -12.40
C ARG A 57 -11.55 -8.62 -12.00
N THR A 58 -11.54 -9.65 -11.18
CA THR A 58 -12.79 -10.10 -10.54
C THR A 58 -13.27 -9.02 -9.56
N GLU A 59 -14.56 -9.00 -9.29
CA GLU A 59 -15.15 -8.06 -8.36
C GLU A 59 -14.56 -8.21 -6.93
N GLU A 60 -14.21 -9.44 -6.54
CA GLU A 60 -13.56 -9.72 -5.26
C GLU A 60 -12.14 -9.16 -5.18
N GLU A 61 -11.35 -9.31 -6.24
CA GLU A 61 -10.00 -8.75 -6.32
C GLU A 61 -10.03 -7.21 -6.27
N ARG A 62 -10.97 -6.61 -7.00
CA ARG A 62 -11.20 -5.16 -6.99
C ARG A 62 -11.54 -4.67 -5.59
N LYS A 63 -12.50 -5.31 -4.91
CA LYS A 63 -12.89 -4.97 -3.54
C LYS A 63 -11.72 -5.05 -2.56
N LYS A 64 -10.90 -6.10 -2.64
CA LYS A 64 -9.71 -6.25 -1.79
C LYS A 64 -8.72 -5.11 -1.99
N LEU A 65 -8.42 -4.74 -3.24
CA LEU A 65 -7.50 -3.65 -3.56
C LEU A 65 -8.05 -2.30 -3.08
N ILE A 66 -9.32 -2.00 -3.34
CA ILE A 66 -9.98 -0.77 -2.88
C ILE A 66 -9.99 -0.69 -1.35
N HIS A 67 -10.30 -1.78 -0.65
CA HIS A 67 -10.28 -1.81 0.81
C HIS A 67 -8.89 -1.47 1.38
N ARG A 68 -7.81 -1.98 0.76
CA ARG A 68 -6.43 -1.62 1.15
C ARG A 68 -6.14 -0.14 0.92
N LEU A 69 -6.56 0.42 -0.22
CA LEU A 69 -6.39 1.83 -0.54
C LEU A 69 -7.16 2.75 0.42
N ASN A 70 -8.40 2.43 0.74
CA ASN A 70 -9.20 3.18 1.72
C ASN A 70 -8.53 3.21 3.11
N ARG A 71 -7.90 2.09 3.49
CA ARG A 71 -7.13 2.04 4.74
C ARG A 71 -5.90 2.94 4.70
N ILE A 72 -5.15 2.93 3.60
CA ILE A 72 -3.98 3.80 3.40
C ILE A 72 -4.41 5.27 3.40
N GLU A 73 -5.49 5.60 2.72
CA GLU A 73 -6.07 6.95 2.70
C GLU A 73 -6.43 7.42 4.11
N GLY A 74 -7.07 6.57 4.91
CA GLY A 74 -7.36 6.86 6.31
C GLY A 74 -6.10 7.15 7.13
N GLN A 75 -5.02 6.38 6.92
CA GLN A 75 -3.73 6.62 7.59
C GLN A 75 -3.10 7.95 7.16
N ILE A 76 -3.16 8.30 5.87
CA ILE A 76 -2.66 9.60 5.37
C ILE A 76 -3.46 10.75 5.97
N ARG A 77 -4.79 10.62 6.07
CA ARG A 77 -5.63 11.62 6.75
C ARG A 77 -5.27 11.76 8.22
N GLY A 78 -4.91 10.64 8.88
CA GLY A 78 -4.39 10.66 10.26
C GLY A 78 -3.11 11.47 10.40
N ILE A 79 -2.13 11.25 9.50
CA ILE A 79 -0.86 12.01 9.46
C ILE A 79 -1.14 13.50 9.24
N ARG A 80 -2.02 13.85 8.31
CA ARG A 80 -2.44 15.23 8.08
C ARG A 80 -2.96 15.87 9.37
N GLY A 81 -3.84 15.19 10.10
CA GLY A 81 -4.37 15.68 11.38
C GLY A 81 -3.31 15.82 12.47
N MET A 82 -2.22 15.03 12.43
CA MET A 82 -1.07 15.21 13.32
C MET A 82 -0.29 16.48 12.99
N VAL A 83 -0.08 16.76 11.71
CA VAL A 83 0.59 18.00 11.25
C VAL A 83 -0.25 19.22 11.62
N GLU A 84 -1.56 19.18 11.40
CA GLU A 84 -2.49 20.29 11.75
C GLU A 84 -2.54 20.60 13.25
N LYS A 85 -2.13 19.65 14.11
CA LYS A 85 -2.09 19.78 15.58
C LYS A 85 -0.68 20.00 16.12
N ASP A 86 0.29 20.28 15.27
CA ASP A 86 1.69 20.45 15.64
C ASP A 86 2.25 19.27 16.49
N ALA A 87 1.84 18.03 16.15
CA ALA A 87 2.31 16.84 16.83
C ALA A 87 3.84 16.68 16.70
N TYR A 88 4.44 15.92 17.61
CA TYR A 88 5.88 15.71 17.61
C TYR A 88 6.36 15.03 16.32
N CYS A 89 7.40 15.58 15.70
CA CYS A 89 7.88 15.15 14.39
C CYS A 89 8.24 13.66 14.34
N ALA A 90 8.81 13.09 15.42
CA ALA A 90 9.15 11.68 15.43
C ALA A 90 7.91 10.77 15.32
N ASP A 91 6.80 11.15 15.95
CA ASP A 91 5.54 10.41 15.89
C ASP A 91 4.95 10.46 14.47
N ILE A 92 5.02 11.63 13.82
CA ILE A 92 4.61 11.80 12.43
C ILE A 92 5.45 10.92 11.51
N LEU A 93 6.77 10.88 11.69
CA LEU A 93 7.68 10.04 10.92
C LEU A 93 7.41 8.54 11.12
N MET A 94 7.09 8.12 12.34
CA MET A 94 6.69 6.73 12.63
C MET A 94 5.42 6.35 11.88
N GLN A 95 4.40 7.21 11.87
CA GLN A 95 3.16 6.98 11.11
C GLN A 95 3.42 6.98 9.61
N SER A 96 4.28 7.87 9.11
CA SER A 96 4.68 7.90 7.70
C SER A 96 5.37 6.61 7.27
N ALA A 97 6.25 6.05 8.10
CA ALA A 97 6.88 4.75 7.84
C ALA A 97 5.85 3.61 7.77
N ALA A 98 4.83 3.64 8.63
CA ALA A 98 3.73 2.66 8.58
C ALA A 98 2.91 2.75 7.29
N VAL A 99 2.62 3.98 6.81
CA VAL A 99 1.95 4.20 5.53
C VAL A 99 2.80 3.67 4.37
N ASN A 100 4.10 3.95 4.37
CA ASN A 100 5.00 3.43 3.34
C ASN A 100 5.01 1.89 3.30
N ALA A 101 5.04 1.23 4.46
CA ALA A 101 4.92 -0.22 4.54
C ALA A 101 3.59 -0.74 3.98
N ALA A 102 2.48 -0.03 4.23
CA ALA A 102 1.16 -0.40 3.71
C ALA A 102 1.08 -0.23 2.18
N VAL A 103 1.65 0.84 1.62
CA VAL A 103 1.77 1.05 0.17
C VAL A 103 2.62 -0.05 -0.47
N ASN A 104 3.75 -0.41 0.13
CA ASN A 104 4.60 -1.49 -0.36
C ASN A 104 3.87 -2.84 -0.34
N ALA A 105 3.06 -3.12 0.68
CA ALA A 105 2.24 -4.33 0.72
C ALA A 105 1.17 -4.34 -0.37
N PHE A 106 0.54 -3.20 -0.66
CA PHE A 106 -0.39 -3.04 -1.78
C PHE A 106 0.31 -3.30 -3.12
N ASN A 107 1.49 -2.69 -3.34
CA ASN A 107 2.27 -2.87 -4.57
C ASN A 107 2.64 -4.34 -4.81
N LYS A 108 3.06 -5.07 -3.76
CA LYS A 108 3.38 -6.51 -3.85
C LYS A 108 2.17 -7.34 -4.28
N GLU A 109 1.00 -7.08 -3.72
CA GLU A 109 -0.24 -7.76 -4.09
C GLU A 109 -0.61 -7.48 -5.55
N LEU A 110 -0.61 -6.20 -5.94
CA LEU A 110 -0.92 -5.77 -7.29
C LEU A 110 0.04 -6.38 -8.32
N LEU A 111 1.34 -6.40 -8.01
CA LEU A 111 2.37 -7.01 -8.85
C LEU A 111 2.17 -8.52 -9.00
N ALA A 112 1.84 -9.22 -7.91
CA ALA A 112 1.56 -10.66 -7.97
C ALA A 112 0.38 -10.97 -8.89
N HIS A 113 -0.69 -10.18 -8.83
CA HIS A 113 -1.83 -10.30 -9.75
C HIS A 113 -1.43 -9.98 -11.19
N HIS A 114 -0.62 -8.94 -11.41
CA HIS A 114 -0.14 -8.56 -12.73
C HIS A 114 0.69 -9.68 -13.39
N ILE A 115 1.64 -10.27 -12.64
CA ILE A 115 2.47 -11.36 -13.15
C ILE A 115 1.62 -12.60 -13.50
N LYS A 116 0.74 -13.02 -12.58
CA LYS A 116 -0.10 -14.22 -12.77
C LYS A 116 -1.15 -14.05 -13.87
N GLY A 117 -1.66 -12.86 -14.06
CA GLY A 117 -2.70 -12.54 -15.03
C GLY A 117 -2.13 -12.03 -16.35
N CYS A 118 -1.76 -10.76 -16.40
CA CYS A 118 -1.39 -10.07 -17.63
C CYS A 118 -0.11 -10.64 -18.25
N VAL A 119 0.98 -10.70 -17.46
CA VAL A 119 2.29 -11.14 -17.97
C VAL A 119 2.22 -12.58 -18.46
N ALA A 120 1.65 -13.48 -17.67
CA ALA A 120 1.52 -14.89 -18.03
C ALA A 120 0.64 -15.11 -19.27
N ARG A 121 -0.40 -14.29 -19.47
CA ARG A 121 -1.23 -14.33 -20.68
C ARG A 121 -0.45 -13.84 -21.89
N ASP A 122 0.19 -12.68 -21.78
CA ASP A 122 0.86 -12.03 -22.90
C ASP A 122 2.07 -12.87 -23.38
N ILE A 123 2.79 -13.55 -22.45
CA ILE A 123 3.82 -14.54 -22.83
C ILE A 123 3.23 -15.72 -23.61
N ARG A 124 2.06 -16.26 -23.20
CA ARG A 124 1.41 -17.36 -23.94
C ARG A 124 0.93 -16.93 -25.34
N GLU A 125 0.68 -15.64 -25.53
CA GLU A 125 0.32 -15.03 -26.80
C GLU A 125 1.56 -14.69 -27.67
N GLY A 126 2.78 -14.97 -27.19
CA GLY A 126 4.04 -14.69 -27.91
C GLY A 126 4.48 -13.23 -27.86
N LYS A 127 4.00 -12.44 -26.89
CA LYS A 127 4.37 -11.03 -26.67
C LYS A 127 5.50 -10.94 -25.65
N ASP A 128 6.71 -11.22 -26.06
CA ASP A 128 7.86 -11.29 -25.14
C ASP A 128 8.29 -9.90 -24.61
N GLU A 129 7.89 -8.81 -25.27
CA GLU A 129 8.17 -7.43 -24.80
C GLU A 129 7.60 -7.14 -23.40
N VAL A 130 6.60 -7.89 -22.95
CA VAL A 130 6.02 -7.77 -21.61
C VAL A 130 7.05 -8.05 -20.50
N ILE A 131 8.09 -8.84 -20.80
CA ILE A 131 9.17 -9.14 -19.85
C ILE A 131 10.00 -7.88 -19.58
N ASP A 132 10.34 -7.11 -20.62
CA ASP A 132 11.07 -5.86 -20.50
C ASP A 132 10.25 -4.81 -19.74
N GLU A 133 8.96 -4.70 -20.02
CA GLU A 133 8.03 -3.84 -19.26
C GLU A 133 8.00 -4.22 -17.76
N LEU A 134 7.98 -5.51 -17.46
CA LEU A 134 8.01 -6.01 -16.09
C LEU A 134 9.31 -5.65 -15.38
N VAL A 135 10.46 -5.83 -16.04
CA VAL A 135 11.79 -5.48 -15.49
C VAL A 135 11.84 -3.99 -15.14
N VAL A 136 11.40 -3.11 -16.05
CA VAL A 136 11.34 -1.66 -15.82
C VAL A 136 10.44 -1.32 -14.64
N THR A 137 9.29 -1.99 -14.54
CA THR A 137 8.34 -1.79 -13.43
C THR A 137 8.94 -2.20 -12.09
N LEU A 138 9.62 -3.36 -12.04
CA LEU A 138 10.32 -3.84 -10.84
C LEU A 138 11.43 -2.88 -10.41
N GLN A 139 12.23 -2.38 -11.34
CA GLN A 139 13.30 -1.40 -11.03
C GLN A 139 12.75 -0.11 -10.41
N LYS A 140 11.56 0.34 -10.83
CA LYS A 140 10.88 1.50 -10.24
C LYS A 140 10.33 1.23 -8.84
N LEU A 141 9.87 0.01 -8.57
CA LEU A 141 9.31 -0.38 -7.27
C LEU A 141 10.37 -0.69 -6.21
N MET A 142 11.59 -1.04 -6.63
CA MET A 142 12.70 -1.39 -5.72
C MET A 142 13.53 -0.17 -5.29
N LYS A 143 13.20 1.03 -5.74
CA LYS A 143 13.81 2.28 -5.25
C LYS A 143 13.16 2.70 -3.95
#